data_27f38e6c7dc77777a3a0b181f7d4638f
#
_entry.id   27f38e6c7dc77777a3a0b181f7d4638f
#
_cell.length_a   1.000
_cell.length_b   1.000
_cell.length_c   1.000
_cell.angle_alpha   90.00
_cell.angle_beta   90.00
_cell.angle_gamma   90.00
#
_symmetry.space_group_name_H-M   'P 1'
#
loop_
_entity.id
_entity.type
_entity.pdbx_description
1 polymer ?
#
loop_
_entity_poly.entity_id
_entity_poly.type
_entity_poly.pdbx_seq_one_letter_code
_entity_poly.pdbx_strand_id
1 'polypeptide(L)'
;MQSSNQLQDMLRSINRKSYPAYKSLKGAYQFPKYVLSIDHVQGDPFASPSHVSVKISHKTAGFPTAYYKDHLTRTTLADYLTRQFEQQVNRYTFRAKGSGKSGLISVTRCGQEVLERTACEITEQGIIARFFVGFPANGRTINAGELEKIFFEFLPVCVEKAFVYRNLSGKDLENTIFLAEDQAYIREELKKRSLVAFVNDEAVLPRESGISSRPMKDCVAFSSPESLRITMELPHKGRITGMGIPKGITLIVGGGYHGKSTLLNALELGVYNHIRGDGREYVLTDSTAQKLRSEDGRFVKDVDISLFINDLPNKKNTTCFSTEDASGSTSQAAGIVEGMEAKSKVFLLDEDTSATNFMVRDAFMQRVISREKEPITPFLERARDLYEKAGISTILVAGSSGAFFHIADTVVQMDNYMPVDITEKARELCKDYPLNENTASEFKVPKSHRIMSKSAPAKGPKKDYYGHFKAQEKPERLKVKVHGRDGFSIGKQDVDLRYIEQLIDSEQTGTLGALLKYAVEKLIDGKRTLPEIVELLCSKLEKEGLSFLAEGYISCGYAVPRRQEIYACFNRYRRS
;
A
#
# COMPACT_ATOMS: atom_id res chain seq x y z
N MET A 1 -35.13 -0.40 -14.33
CA MET A 1 -34.00 0.30 -14.98
C MET A 1 -34.61 1.21 -16.03
N GLN A 2 -34.22 2.47 -16.07
CA GLN A 2 -34.73 3.49 -16.99
C GLN A 2 -33.95 3.47 -18.31
N SER A 3 -34.50 4.05 -19.37
CA SER A 3 -33.79 4.19 -20.65
C SER A 3 -32.89 5.45 -20.65
N SER A 4 -31.92 5.49 -21.55
CA SER A 4 -31.11 6.71 -21.78
C SER A 4 -31.97 7.90 -22.23
N ASN A 5 -33.04 7.67 -22.99
CA ASN A 5 -33.97 8.72 -23.39
C ASN A 5 -34.71 9.33 -22.18
N GLN A 6 -35.13 8.49 -21.22
CA GLN A 6 -35.72 8.98 -19.97
C GLN A 6 -34.72 9.84 -19.16
N LEU A 7 -33.42 9.48 -19.11
CA LEU A 7 -32.40 10.33 -18.51
C LEU A 7 -32.31 11.69 -19.20
N GLN A 8 -32.38 11.71 -20.54
CA GLN A 8 -32.31 12.94 -21.32
C GLN A 8 -33.52 13.84 -21.05
N ASP A 9 -34.72 13.26 -21.00
CA ASP A 9 -35.96 14.00 -20.67
C ASP A 9 -35.91 14.56 -19.23
N MET A 10 -35.41 13.76 -18.28
CA MET A 10 -35.23 14.22 -16.90
C MET A 10 -34.21 15.38 -16.83
N LEU A 11 -33.09 15.31 -17.53
CA LEU A 11 -32.09 16.38 -17.61
C LEU A 11 -32.74 17.67 -18.14
N ARG A 12 -33.52 17.61 -19.23
CA ARG A 12 -34.21 18.75 -19.80
C ARG A 12 -35.24 19.35 -18.83
N SER A 13 -35.97 18.50 -18.10
CA SER A 13 -37.00 18.91 -17.14
C SER A 13 -36.44 19.65 -15.91
N ILE A 14 -35.19 19.41 -15.53
CA ILE A 14 -34.54 20.07 -14.41
C ILE A 14 -33.62 21.24 -14.82
N ASN A 15 -33.47 21.50 -16.12
CA ASN A 15 -32.63 22.59 -16.61
C ASN A 15 -33.06 23.93 -16.01
N ARG A 16 -32.08 24.75 -15.64
CA ARG A 16 -32.26 26.05 -14.96
C ARG A 16 -32.92 25.97 -13.57
N LYS A 17 -33.19 24.78 -13.00
CA LYS A 17 -33.60 24.64 -11.59
C LYS A 17 -32.40 24.79 -10.66
N SER A 18 -32.66 24.86 -9.36
CA SER A 18 -31.63 24.89 -8.32
C SER A 18 -30.83 23.57 -8.29
N TYR A 19 -29.56 23.63 -7.95
CA TYR A 19 -28.61 22.51 -8.01
C TYR A 19 -29.10 21.21 -7.33
N PRO A 20 -29.77 21.25 -6.15
CA PRO A 20 -30.30 20.04 -5.51
C PRO A 20 -31.25 19.20 -6.38
N ALA A 21 -31.86 19.77 -7.42
CA ALA A 21 -32.74 19.03 -8.33
C ALA A 21 -31.97 17.92 -9.10
N TYR A 22 -30.66 17.99 -9.24
CA TYR A 22 -29.84 16.90 -9.77
C TYR A 22 -29.97 15.56 -9.00
N LYS A 23 -30.41 15.61 -7.73
CA LYS A 23 -30.64 14.38 -6.94
C LYS A 23 -31.69 13.45 -7.54
N SER A 24 -32.61 13.99 -8.33
CA SER A 24 -33.64 13.20 -9.05
C SER A 24 -33.02 12.26 -10.10
N LEU A 25 -31.82 12.56 -10.58
CA LEU A 25 -31.11 11.72 -11.57
C LEU A 25 -30.47 10.48 -10.98
N LYS A 26 -30.47 10.31 -9.64
CA LYS A 26 -29.91 9.10 -9.02
C LYS A 26 -30.63 7.86 -9.51
N GLY A 27 -29.89 6.91 -10.10
CA GLY A 27 -30.48 5.68 -10.65
C GLY A 27 -29.62 5.03 -11.72
N ALA A 28 -30.15 3.99 -12.36
CA ALA A 28 -29.51 3.23 -13.42
C ALA A 28 -30.23 3.37 -14.75
N TYR A 29 -29.49 3.62 -15.81
CA TYR A 29 -29.96 3.96 -17.14
C TYR A 29 -29.34 3.07 -18.20
N GLN A 30 -30.16 2.44 -19.05
CA GLN A 30 -29.73 1.59 -20.14
C GLN A 30 -29.28 2.43 -21.34
N PHE A 31 -28.01 2.35 -21.67
CA PHE A 31 -27.43 2.82 -22.94
C PHE A 31 -27.23 1.64 -23.90
N PRO A 32 -26.98 1.88 -25.19
CA PRO A 32 -26.90 0.79 -26.18
C PRO A 32 -25.84 -0.28 -25.87
N LYS A 33 -24.70 0.11 -25.26
CA LYS A 33 -23.57 -0.79 -25.00
C LYS A 33 -23.25 -0.99 -23.50
N TYR A 34 -23.85 -0.22 -22.60
CA TYR A 34 -23.58 -0.27 -21.17
C TYR A 34 -24.76 0.22 -20.35
N VAL A 35 -24.73 -0.04 -19.07
CA VAL A 35 -25.62 0.59 -18.08
C VAL A 35 -24.85 1.69 -17.38
N LEU A 36 -25.36 2.93 -17.44
CA LEU A 36 -24.88 4.06 -16.65
C LEU A 36 -25.59 4.06 -15.29
N SER A 37 -24.85 4.14 -14.20
CA SER A 37 -25.41 4.35 -12.85
C SER A 37 -24.91 5.67 -12.28
N ILE A 38 -25.84 6.50 -11.80
CA ILE A 38 -25.55 7.69 -11.00
C ILE A 38 -25.75 7.28 -9.53
N ASP A 39 -24.66 6.95 -8.86
CA ASP A 39 -24.66 6.32 -7.53
C ASP A 39 -24.80 7.36 -6.42
N HIS A 40 -24.16 8.51 -6.58
CA HIS A 40 -24.25 9.66 -5.68
C HIS A 40 -24.20 10.97 -6.46
N VAL A 41 -25.03 11.92 -6.07
CA VAL A 41 -25.07 13.27 -6.65
C VAL A 41 -24.49 14.26 -5.66
N GLN A 42 -23.50 15.04 -6.07
CA GLN A 42 -22.91 16.11 -5.26
C GLN A 42 -23.98 17.14 -4.85
N GLY A 43 -23.83 17.73 -3.66
CA GLY A 43 -24.81 18.68 -3.14
C GLY A 43 -24.70 20.09 -3.70
N ASP A 44 -23.54 20.45 -4.25
CA ASP A 44 -23.17 21.79 -4.69
C ASP A 44 -22.04 21.70 -5.73
N PRO A 45 -21.90 22.60 -6.71
CA PRO A 45 -20.86 22.54 -7.74
C PRO A 45 -19.41 22.58 -7.18
N PHE A 46 -19.22 23.07 -5.97
CA PHE A 46 -17.91 23.17 -5.30
C PHE A 46 -17.62 21.97 -4.38
N ALA A 47 -18.63 21.15 -4.07
CA ALA A 47 -18.50 19.95 -3.25
C ALA A 47 -17.67 18.84 -3.96
N SER A 48 -17.46 17.71 -3.28
CA SER A 48 -16.89 16.51 -3.90
C SER A 48 -17.76 16.07 -5.08
N PRO A 49 -17.17 15.64 -6.21
CA PRO A 49 -17.91 15.30 -7.41
C PRO A 49 -18.91 14.16 -7.21
N SER A 50 -19.88 14.06 -8.12
CA SER A 50 -20.83 12.95 -8.16
C SER A 50 -20.13 11.63 -8.49
N HIS A 51 -20.62 10.53 -7.90
CA HIS A 51 -20.10 9.19 -8.15
C HIS A 51 -20.97 8.53 -9.24
N VAL A 52 -20.29 8.06 -10.27
CA VAL A 52 -20.91 7.48 -11.45
C VAL A 52 -20.20 6.17 -11.77
N SER A 53 -20.97 5.20 -12.28
CA SER A 53 -20.39 3.95 -12.75
C SER A 53 -21.00 3.51 -14.09
N VAL A 54 -20.23 2.74 -14.86
CA VAL A 54 -20.69 2.06 -16.07
C VAL A 54 -20.49 0.56 -15.92
N LYS A 55 -21.48 -0.22 -16.38
CA LYS A 55 -21.44 -1.68 -16.40
C LYS A 55 -21.54 -2.17 -17.83
N ILE A 56 -20.55 -2.94 -18.27
CA ILE A 56 -20.44 -3.47 -19.62
C ILE A 56 -20.43 -5.00 -19.53
N SER A 57 -21.33 -5.68 -20.25
CA SER A 57 -21.32 -7.15 -20.27
C SER A 57 -20.09 -7.71 -20.98
N HIS A 58 -19.63 -8.91 -20.60
CA HIS A 58 -18.52 -9.60 -21.30
C HIS A 58 -18.77 -9.74 -22.80
N LYS A 59 -20.03 -10.02 -23.19
CA LYS A 59 -20.43 -10.11 -24.59
C LYS A 59 -20.15 -8.82 -25.37
N THR A 60 -20.42 -7.67 -24.75
CA THR A 60 -20.21 -6.34 -25.36
C THR A 60 -18.73 -5.95 -25.32
N ALA A 61 -18.05 -6.23 -24.23
CA ALA A 61 -16.63 -5.91 -24.04
C ALA A 61 -15.72 -6.77 -24.95
N GLY A 62 -16.05 -8.05 -25.13
CA GLY A 62 -15.40 -8.95 -26.09
C GLY A 62 -13.98 -9.40 -25.73
N PHE A 63 -13.57 -9.29 -24.45
CA PHE A 63 -12.24 -9.76 -24.01
C PHE A 63 -12.18 -11.30 -24.01
N PRO A 64 -11.02 -11.90 -24.43
CA PRO A 64 -10.78 -13.32 -24.26
C PRO A 64 -10.86 -13.73 -22.78
N THR A 65 -11.50 -14.86 -22.50
CA THR A 65 -11.66 -15.37 -21.11
C THR A 65 -10.32 -15.64 -20.43
N ALA A 66 -9.28 -15.96 -21.19
CA ALA A 66 -7.92 -16.14 -20.68
C ALA A 66 -7.37 -14.91 -19.95
N TYR A 67 -7.84 -13.69 -20.29
CA TYR A 67 -7.37 -12.45 -19.70
C TYR A 67 -8.03 -12.10 -18.36
N TYR A 68 -8.99 -12.92 -17.90
CA TYR A 68 -9.65 -12.76 -16.59
C TYR A 68 -10.03 -14.12 -15.95
N LYS A 69 -9.26 -15.18 -16.24
CA LYS A 69 -9.48 -16.54 -15.73
C LYS A 69 -9.31 -16.68 -14.22
N ASP A 70 -8.42 -15.91 -13.63
CA ASP A 70 -8.04 -15.96 -12.22
C ASP A 70 -7.90 -14.54 -11.62
N HIS A 71 -7.56 -14.45 -10.35
CA HIS A 71 -7.42 -13.18 -9.64
C HIS A 71 -6.30 -12.30 -10.22
N LEU A 72 -5.15 -12.89 -10.57
CA LEU A 72 -4.01 -12.17 -11.13
C LEU A 72 -4.37 -11.50 -12.45
N THR A 73 -4.91 -12.26 -13.39
CA THR A 73 -5.26 -11.78 -14.72
C THR A 73 -6.41 -10.79 -14.68
N ARG A 74 -7.39 -10.98 -13.78
CA ARG A 74 -8.47 -10.01 -13.54
C ARG A 74 -7.95 -8.67 -13.02
N THR A 75 -7.07 -8.69 -12.02
CA THR A 75 -6.47 -7.48 -11.46
C THR A 75 -5.63 -6.75 -12.51
N THR A 76 -4.84 -7.49 -13.29
CA THR A 76 -4.02 -6.94 -14.37
C THR A 76 -4.86 -6.29 -15.46
N LEU A 77 -5.92 -6.99 -15.91
CA LEU A 77 -6.86 -6.43 -16.89
C LEU A 77 -7.56 -5.18 -16.35
N ALA A 78 -8.03 -5.20 -15.11
CA ALA A 78 -8.69 -4.07 -14.47
C ALA A 78 -7.77 -2.84 -14.37
N ASP A 79 -6.51 -3.03 -13.99
CA ASP A 79 -5.50 -1.95 -13.94
C ASP A 79 -5.23 -1.38 -15.35
N TYR A 80 -5.03 -2.26 -16.35
CA TYR A 80 -4.85 -1.84 -17.74
C TYR A 80 -6.04 -1.01 -18.24
N LEU A 81 -7.26 -1.47 -18.00
CA LEU A 81 -8.48 -0.77 -18.43
C LEU A 81 -8.67 0.56 -17.68
N THR A 82 -8.29 0.63 -16.42
CA THR A 82 -8.32 1.89 -15.65
C THR A 82 -7.41 2.94 -16.30
N ARG A 83 -6.19 2.54 -16.69
CA ARG A 83 -5.23 3.42 -17.38
C ARG A 83 -5.75 3.86 -18.76
N GLN A 84 -6.34 2.94 -19.53
CA GLN A 84 -6.95 3.29 -20.81
C GLN A 84 -8.11 4.28 -20.62
N PHE A 85 -8.95 4.05 -19.62
CA PHE A 85 -10.08 4.93 -19.33
C PHE A 85 -9.61 6.31 -18.84
N GLU A 86 -8.61 6.39 -17.98
CA GLU A 86 -7.98 7.65 -17.56
C GLU A 86 -7.51 8.47 -18.78
N GLN A 87 -6.81 7.84 -19.71
CA GLN A 87 -6.36 8.51 -20.94
C GLN A 87 -7.52 9.08 -21.76
N GLN A 88 -8.65 8.36 -21.83
CA GLN A 88 -9.81 8.83 -22.60
C GLN A 88 -10.53 9.97 -21.87
N VAL A 89 -10.82 9.84 -20.57
CA VAL A 89 -11.55 10.88 -19.82
C VAL A 89 -10.74 12.17 -19.71
N ASN A 90 -9.42 12.10 -19.63
CA ASN A 90 -8.54 13.27 -19.60
C ASN A 90 -8.63 14.14 -20.87
N ARG A 91 -9.08 13.58 -22.00
CA ARG A 91 -9.34 14.32 -23.24
C ARG A 91 -10.58 15.20 -23.17
N TYR A 92 -11.52 14.87 -22.28
CA TYR A 92 -12.84 15.50 -22.19
C TYR A 92 -13.07 16.25 -20.87
N THR A 93 -12.25 16.00 -19.85
CA THR A 93 -12.38 16.68 -18.55
C THR A 93 -12.32 18.20 -18.72
N PHE A 94 -13.24 18.92 -18.08
CA PHE A 94 -13.44 20.37 -18.19
C PHE A 94 -13.78 20.91 -19.59
N ARG A 95 -14.12 20.06 -20.56
CA ARG A 95 -14.70 20.54 -21.83
C ARG A 95 -16.12 21.04 -21.66
N ALA A 96 -16.95 20.36 -20.88
CA ALA A 96 -18.22 20.89 -20.41
C ALA A 96 -17.97 22.02 -19.42
N LYS A 97 -18.71 23.12 -19.58
CA LYS A 97 -18.45 24.39 -18.88
C LYS A 97 -19.37 24.57 -17.67
N GLY A 98 -18.92 25.37 -16.71
CA GLY A 98 -19.70 25.75 -15.54
C GLY A 98 -18.84 26.18 -14.36
N SER A 99 -19.48 26.42 -13.23
CA SER A 99 -18.86 26.88 -11.98
C SER A 99 -18.26 25.73 -11.16
N GLY A 100 -17.23 26.00 -10.39
CA GLY A 100 -16.63 25.05 -9.48
C GLY A 100 -16.02 23.83 -10.19
N LYS A 101 -16.46 22.64 -9.82
CA LYS A 101 -16.01 21.36 -10.43
C LYS A 101 -16.82 20.94 -11.66
N SER A 102 -17.66 21.81 -12.20
CA SER A 102 -18.46 21.55 -13.40
C SER A 102 -17.58 21.04 -14.55
N GLY A 103 -18.02 19.98 -15.20
CA GLY A 103 -17.31 19.39 -16.34
C GLY A 103 -16.11 18.50 -15.98
N LEU A 104 -15.76 18.34 -14.70
CA LEU A 104 -14.78 17.37 -14.28
C LEU A 104 -15.25 15.96 -14.63
N ILE A 105 -14.40 15.20 -15.30
CA ILE A 105 -14.51 13.75 -15.42
C ILE A 105 -13.19 13.20 -14.97
N SER A 106 -13.17 12.39 -13.91
CA SER A 106 -11.93 11.85 -13.37
C SER A 106 -12.10 10.42 -12.86
N VAL A 107 -11.05 9.64 -13.01
CA VAL A 107 -10.90 8.31 -12.47
C VAL A 107 -9.56 8.25 -11.74
N THR A 108 -9.27 7.17 -11.06
CA THR A 108 -7.97 6.90 -10.46
C THR A 108 -6.82 7.21 -11.42
N ARG A 109 -5.82 7.90 -10.91
CA ARG A 109 -4.54 8.07 -11.59
C ARG A 109 -3.56 7.02 -11.07
N CYS A 110 -3.31 5.99 -11.89
CA CYS A 110 -2.42 4.89 -11.51
C CYS A 110 -0.95 5.29 -11.55
N GLY A 111 -0.16 4.82 -10.56
CA GLY A 111 1.30 4.88 -10.54
C GLY A 111 1.96 3.83 -11.44
N GLN A 112 3.20 3.45 -11.12
CA GLN A 112 3.94 2.42 -11.87
C GLN A 112 3.57 0.99 -11.41
N GLU A 113 3.01 0.87 -10.22
CA GLU A 113 2.62 -0.39 -9.60
C GLU A 113 1.19 -0.78 -9.99
N VAL A 114 0.96 -2.08 -10.08
CA VAL A 114 -0.36 -2.67 -10.36
C VAL A 114 -1.06 -2.94 -9.03
N LEU A 115 -2.22 -2.32 -8.82
CA LEU A 115 -3.05 -2.50 -7.63
C LEU A 115 -4.46 -2.94 -7.99
N GLU A 116 -5.04 -3.80 -7.16
CA GLU A 116 -6.47 -4.07 -7.20
C GLU A 116 -7.24 -2.84 -6.68
N ARG A 117 -8.18 -2.32 -7.50
CA ARG A 117 -8.87 -1.06 -7.25
C ARG A 117 -10.37 -1.16 -7.49
N THR A 118 -11.13 -0.33 -6.79
CA THR A 118 -12.56 -0.17 -7.07
C THR A 118 -12.84 0.63 -8.35
N ALA A 119 -11.86 1.33 -8.89
CA ALA A 119 -12.01 2.09 -10.14
C ALA A 119 -12.45 1.21 -11.31
N CYS A 120 -11.93 -0.01 -11.41
CA CYS A 120 -12.36 -1.01 -12.40
C CYS A 120 -12.35 -2.40 -11.76
N GLU A 121 -13.44 -3.12 -11.91
CA GLU A 121 -13.61 -4.49 -11.44
C GLU A 121 -14.08 -5.39 -12.61
N ILE A 122 -13.47 -6.56 -12.69
CA ILE A 122 -13.89 -7.62 -13.60
C ILE A 122 -14.68 -8.65 -12.81
N THR A 123 -15.97 -8.69 -13.01
CA THR A 123 -16.89 -9.62 -12.34
C THR A 123 -17.30 -10.77 -13.27
N GLU A 124 -18.02 -11.75 -12.78
CA GLU A 124 -18.61 -12.81 -13.63
C GLU A 124 -19.57 -12.28 -14.68
N GLN A 125 -20.24 -11.16 -14.41
CA GLN A 125 -21.26 -10.57 -15.29
C GLN A 125 -20.69 -9.59 -16.32
N GLY A 126 -19.48 -9.07 -16.06
CA GLY A 126 -18.87 -8.06 -16.93
C GLY A 126 -17.91 -7.12 -16.19
N ILE A 127 -17.65 -6.00 -16.83
CA ILE A 127 -16.75 -4.96 -16.34
C ILE A 127 -17.57 -3.86 -15.65
N ILE A 128 -17.15 -3.44 -14.48
CA ILE A 128 -17.68 -2.29 -13.76
C ILE A 128 -16.57 -1.25 -13.66
N ALA A 129 -16.78 -0.08 -14.26
CA ALA A 129 -15.85 1.05 -14.11
C ALA A 129 -16.54 2.18 -13.35
N ARG A 130 -15.87 2.69 -12.31
CA ARG A 130 -16.35 3.78 -11.44
C ARG A 130 -15.47 5.00 -11.60
N PHE A 131 -16.10 6.16 -11.60
CA PHE A 131 -15.42 7.43 -11.81
C PHE A 131 -16.22 8.60 -11.21
N PHE A 132 -15.64 9.78 -11.24
CA PHE A 132 -16.25 10.99 -10.72
C PHE A 132 -16.67 11.91 -11.85
N VAL A 133 -17.83 12.56 -11.69
CA VAL A 133 -18.33 13.59 -12.61
C VAL A 133 -18.75 14.82 -11.82
N GLY A 134 -18.20 15.97 -12.17
CA GLY A 134 -18.64 17.26 -11.67
C GLY A 134 -19.85 17.74 -12.48
N PHE A 135 -21.04 17.70 -11.88
CA PHE A 135 -22.26 18.08 -12.57
C PHE A 135 -22.30 19.57 -12.85
N PRO A 136 -22.54 19.98 -14.13
CA PRO A 136 -22.42 21.37 -14.55
C PRO A 136 -23.50 22.30 -14.00
N ALA A 137 -23.07 23.50 -13.60
CA ALA A 137 -23.95 24.58 -13.17
C ALA A 137 -23.39 25.95 -13.53
N ASN A 138 -24.25 26.94 -13.67
CA ASN A 138 -23.94 28.36 -13.72
C ASN A 138 -24.25 28.95 -12.33
N GLY A 139 -23.20 29.26 -11.53
CA GLY A 139 -23.39 29.49 -10.11
C GLY A 139 -23.93 28.23 -9.43
N ARG A 140 -25.16 28.27 -8.92
CA ARG A 140 -25.90 27.12 -8.36
C ARG A 140 -27.15 26.75 -9.17
N THR A 141 -27.20 27.20 -10.40
CA THR A 141 -28.31 26.91 -11.34
C THR A 141 -27.86 25.80 -12.31
N ILE A 142 -28.67 24.77 -12.45
CA ILE A 142 -28.38 23.61 -13.31
C ILE A 142 -28.14 24.03 -14.76
N ASN A 143 -27.06 23.52 -15.36
CA ASN A 143 -26.80 23.58 -16.79
C ASN A 143 -26.88 22.16 -17.37
N ALA A 144 -28.10 21.72 -17.69
CA ALA A 144 -28.38 20.36 -18.14
C ALA A 144 -27.71 20.04 -19.49
N GLY A 145 -27.64 21.01 -20.40
CA GLY A 145 -27.05 20.82 -21.73
C GLY A 145 -25.57 20.45 -21.66
N GLU A 146 -24.82 20.98 -20.68
CA GLU A 146 -23.44 20.60 -20.48
C GLU A 146 -23.29 19.18 -19.86
N LEU A 147 -24.23 18.74 -19.02
CA LEU A 147 -24.26 17.36 -18.53
C LEU A 147 -24.71 16.37 -19.61
N GLU A 148 -25.63 16.78 -20.52
CA GLU A 148 -25.96 15.98 -21.71
C GLU A 148 -24.71 15.71 -22.54
N LYS A 149 -23.84 16.70 -22.81
CA LYS A 149 -22.58 16.49 -23.53
C LYS A 149 -21.73 15.43 -22.85
N ILE A 150 -21.62 15.48 -21.50
CA ILE A 150 -20.84 14.49 -20.76
C ILE A 150 -21.39 13.08 -20.96
N PHE A 151 -22.68 12.86 -20.74
CA PHE A 151 -23.26 11.52 -20.73
C PHE A 151 -23.59 10.96 -22.13
N PHE A 152 -23.88 11.81 -23.10
CA PHE A 152 -24.33 11.35 -24.41
C PHE A 152 -23.32 11.56 -25.55
N GLU A 153 -22.29 12.42 -25.36
CA GLU A 153 -21.25 12.63 -26.36
C GLU A 153 -19.89 12.10 -25.88
N PHE A 154 -19.41 12.51 -24.70
CA PHE A 154 -18.04 12.21 -24.25
C PHE A 154 -17.92 10.80 -23.68
N LEU A 155 -18.79 10.44 -22.75
CA LEU A 155 -18.72 9.15 -22.05
C LEU A 155 -18.89 7.94 -22.98
N PRO A 156 -19.81 7.92 -23.96
CA PRO A 156 -19.91 6.81 -24.90
C PRO A 156 -18.60 6.56 -25.66
N VAL A 157 -17.91 7.60 -26.07
CA VAL A 157 -16.62 7.50 -26.76
C VAL A 157 -15.54 6.97 -25.82
N CYS A 158 -15.50 7.46 -24.57
CA CYS A 158 -14.54 6.97 -23.57
C CYS A 158 -14.76 5.48 -23.26
N VAL A 159 -16.02 5.07 -23.05
CA VAL A 159 -16.39 3.68 -22.78
C VAL A 159 -16.02 2.78 -23.94
N GLU A 160 -16.35 3.18 -25.17
CA GLU A 160 -16.07 2.36 -26.36
C GLU A 160 -14.57 2.19 -26.60
N LYS A 161 -13.79 3.25 -26.41
CA LYS A 161 -12.33 3.20 -26.61
C LYS A 161 -11.57 2.49 -25.48
N ALA A 162 -12.09 2.50 -24.26
CA ALA A 162 -11.38 1.92 -23.11
C ALA A 162 -11.82 0.50 -22.76
N PHE A 163 -13.10 0.14 -22.99
CA PHE A 163 -13.68 -1.12 -22.48
C PHE A 163 -14.16 -2.09 -23.55
N VAL A 164 -13.94 -1.80 -24.82
CA VAL A 164 -14.27 -2.72 -25.92
C VAL A 164 -12.98 -3.22 -26.57
N TYR A 165 -12.72 -4.53 -26.46
CA TYR A 165 -11.45 -5.18 -26.83
C TYR A 165 -10.98 -4.85 -28.26
N ARG A 166 -11.89 -4.87 -29.25
CA ARG A 166 -11.56 -4.56 -30.65
C ARG A 166 -10.99 -3.16 -30.89
N ASN A 167 -11.16 -2.25 -29.93
CA ASN A 167 -10.69 -0.85 -30.02
C ASN A 167 -9.38 -0.62 -29.26
N LEU A 168 -8.84 -1.67 -28.64
CA LEU A 168 -7.58 -1.68 -27.91
C LEU A 168 -6.48 -2.39 -28.71
N SER A 169 -5.22 -2.12 -28.34
CA SER A 169 -4.10 -2.89 -28.86
C SER A 169 -4.09 -4.29 -28.23
N GLY A 170 -4.56 -5.30 -28.95
CA GLY A 170 -4.57 -6.68 -28.47
C GLY A 170 -3.19 -7.17 -28.06
N LYS A 171 -2.15 -6.84 -28.84
CA LYS A 171 -0.75 -7.19 -28.54
C LYS A 171 -0.23 -6.50 -27.27
N ASP A 172 -0.61 -5.25 -27.03
CA ASP A 172 -0.16 -4.53 -25.84
C ASP A 172 -0.82 -5.10 -24.57
N LEU A 173 -2.11 -5.41 -24.64
CA LEU A 173 -2.83 -6.06 -23.55
C LEU A 173 -2.28 -7.48 -23.28
N GLU A 174 -2.06 -8.29 -24.33
CA GLU A 174 -1.48 -9.63 -24.20
C GLU A 174 -0.12 -9.58 -23.50
N ASN A 175 0.77 -8.69 -23.95
CA ASN A 175 2.07 -8.49 -23.30
C ASN A 175 1.95 -8.02 -21.84
N THR A 176 0.89 -7.29 -21.49
CA THR A 176 0.64 -6.86 -20.11
C THR A 176 0.22 -8.04 -19.24
N ILE A 177 -0.63 -8.94 -19.76
CA ILE A 177 -1.01 -10.18 -19.07
C ILE A 177 0.21 -11.11 -18.92
N PHE A 178 0.97 -11.28 -19.98
CA PHE A 178 2.20 -12.11 -19.98
C PHE A 178 3.22 -11.62 -18.95
N LEU A 179 3.41 -10.30 -18.85
CA LEU A 179 4.27 -9.74 -17.81
C LEU A 179 3.79 -10.11 -16.40
N ALA A 180 2.51 -10.00 -16.12
CA ALA A 180 1.97 -10.36 -14.82
C ALA A 180 2.15 -11.84 -14.47
N GLU A 181 1.97 -12.74 -15.48
CA GLU A 181 2.20 -14.16 -15.32
C GLU A 181 3.71 -14.47 -15.10
N ASP A 182 4.60 -13.79 -15.80
CA ASP A 182 6.06 -13.88 -15.58
C ASP A 182 6.46 -13.40 -14.19
N GLN A 183 5.89 -12.28 -13.71
CA GLN A 183 6.14 -11.77 -12.36
C GLN A 183 5.65 -12.74 -11.28
N ALA A 184 4.49 -13.35 -11.47
CA ALA A 184 3.97 -14.38 -10.56
C ALA A 184 4.90 -15.62 -10.56
N TYR A 185 5.37 -16.04 -11.72
CA TYR A 185 6.34 -17.15 -11.85
C TYR A 185 7.64 -16.86 -11.08
N ILE A 186 8.21 -15.65 -11.22
CA ILE A 186 9.41 -15.27 -10.46
C ILE A 186 9.16 -15.36 -8.95
N ARG A 187 8.00 -14.91 -8.44
CA ARG A 187 7.69 -15.03 -7.00
C ARG A 187 7.64 -16.47 -6.51
N GLU A 188 7.16 -17.40 -7.32
CA GLU A 188 7.21 -18.84 -7.00
C GLU A 188 8.65 -19.39 -7.07
N GLU A 189 9.45 -18.95 -8.04
CA GLU A 189 10.86 -19.33 -8.13
C GLU A 189 11.69 -18.80 -6.94
N LEU A 190 11.40 -17.60 -6.44
CA LEU A 190 12.03 -17.09 -5.20
C LEU A 190 11.85 -18.08 -4.04
N LYS A 191 10.62 -18.58 -3.84
CA LYS A 191 10.33 -19.56 -2.78
C LYS A 191 11.09 -20.87 -2.98
N LYS A 192 11.07 -21.42 -4.19
CA LYS A 192 11.72 -22.71 -4.53
C LYS A 192 13.23 -22.65 -4.38
N ARG A 193 13.85 -21.51 -4.74
CA ARG A 193 15.30 -21.31 -4.68
C ARG A 193 15.80 -20.73 -3.36
N SER A 194 14.93 -20.61 -2.36
CA SER A 194 15.27 -20.00 -1.07
C SER A 194 15.83 -18.57 -1.23
N LEU A 195 15.22 -17.77 -2.11
CA LEU A 195 15.53 -16.37 -2.32
C LEU A 195 14.47 -15.49 -1.67
N VAL A 196 14.85 -14.26 -1.35
CA VAL A 196 13.95 -13.21 -0.83
C VAL A 196 13.70 -12.12 -1.84
N ALA A 197 14.57 -11.96 -2.83
CA ALA A 197 14.40 -11.00 -3.90
C ALA A 197 15.16 -11.40 -5.17
N PHE A 198 14.76 -10.81 -6.28
CA PHE A 198 15.42 -10.91 -7.58
C PHE A 198 15.47 -9.52 -8.23
N VAL A 199 16.62 -9.15 -8.78
CA VAL A 199 16.85 -7.92 -9.54
C VAL A 199 17.41 -8.33 -10.89
N ASN A 200 16.62 -8.17 -11.96
CA ASN A 200 17.08 -8.55 -13.30
C ASN A 200 18.21 -7.66 -13.81
N ASP A 201 19.09 -8.23 -14.62
CA ASP A 201 20.05 -7.46 -15.41
C ASP A 201 19.30 -6.51 -16.34
N GLU A 202 19.92 -5.36 -16.64
CA GLU A 202 19.37 -4.25 -17.44
C GLU A 202 18.21 -3.48 -16.77
N ALA A 203 17.85 -3.78 -15.50
CA ALA A 203 16.84 -3.01 -14.79
C ALA A 203 17.24 -1.53 -14.63
N VAL A 204 16.25 -0.64 -14.77
CA VAL A 204 16.37 0.79 -14.51
C VAL A 204 15.91 1.06 -13.09
N LEU A 205 16.84 1.07 -12.15
CA LEU A 205 16.51 1.22 -10.73
C LEU A 205 16.18 2.66 -10.32
N PRO A 206 16.92 3.71 -10.78
CA PRO A 206 16.67 5.07 -10.36
C PRO A 206 15.40 5.64 -10.98
N ARG A 207 14.81 6.61 -10.27
CA ARG A 207 13.66 7.39 -10.72
C ARG A 207 14.10 8.77 -11.21
N GLU A 208 13.27 9.37 -12.05
CA GLU A 208 13.53 10.67 -12.71
C GLU A 208 13.83 11.78 -11.68
N SER A 209 13.15 11.73 -10.51
CA SER A 209 13.38 12.63 -9.37
C SER A 209 12.86 12.02 -8.08
N GLY A 210 13.14 12.63 -6.92
CA GLY A 210 12.64 12.19 -5.63
C GLY A 210 11.10 12.21 -5.46
N ILE A 211 10.40 12.90 -6.35
CA ILE A 211 8.91 13.00 -6.34
C ILE A 211 8.26 12.32 -7.54
N SER A 212 9.05 11.80 -8.49
CA SER A 212 8.57 11.10 -9.68
C SER A 212 8.74 9.59 -9.51
N SER A 213 7.71 8.83 -9.84
CA SER A 213 7.78 7.37 -9.92
C SER A 213 8.27 6.86 -11.28
N ARG A 214 8.48 7.76 -12.27
CA ARG A 214 8.92 7.39 -13.61
C ARG A 214 10.38 6.96 -13.63
N PRO A 215 10.77 5.99 -14.50
CA PRO A 215 12.15 5.59 -14.65
C PRO A 215 13.02 6.74 -15.17
N MET A 216 14.26 6.83 -14.68
CA MET A 216 15.27 7.75 -15.20
C MET A 216 15.69 7.29 -16.60
N LYS A 217 15.81 8.22 -17.55
CA LYS A 217 16.15 7.89 -18.95
C LYS A 217 17.62 7.56 -19.14
N ASP A 218 18.49 8.42 -18.63
CA ASP A 218 19.95 8.28 -18.77
C ASP A 218 20.53 7.81 -17.43
N CYS A 219 20.66 6.51 -17.24
CA CYS A 219 21.20 5.93 -16.02
C CYS A 219 22.04 4.67 -16.31
N VAL A 220 22.84 4.29 -15.35
CA VAL A 220 23.55 2.99 -15.38
C VAL A 220 22.51 1.89 -15.15
N ALA A 221 22.34 0.99 -16.12
CA ALA A 221 21.50 -0.18 -15.99
C ALA A 221 22.10 -1.16 -14.97
N PHE A 222 21.25 -1.85 -14.23
CA PHE A 222 21.69 -2.83 -13.25
C PHE A 222 22.37 -4.03 -13.93
N SER A 223 23.47 -4.51 -13.35
CA SER A 223 24.13 -5.76 -13.77
C SER A 223 24.53 -6.55 -12.53
N SER A 224 24.10 -7.78 -12.48
CA SER A 224 24.35 -8.67 -11.33
C SER A 224 25.82 -9.09 -11.21
N PRO A 225 26.39 -9.17 -9.99
CA PRO A 225 27.69 -9.83 -9.77
C PRO A 225 27.59 -11.31 -10.12
N GLU A 226 28.65 -11.85 -10.69
CA GLU A 226 28.64 -13.23 -11.25
C GLU A 226 28.29 -14.28 -10.20
N SER A 227 28.79 -14.15 -8.98
CA SER A 227 28.53 -15.06 -7.86
C SER A 227 27.08 -15.12 -7.38
N LEU A 228 26.31 -14.03 -7.59
CA LEU A 228 24.91 -13.93 -7.23
C LEU A 228 23.98 -13.98 -8.44
N ARG A 229 24.56 -14.11 -9.65
CA ARG A 229 23.78 -14.18 -10.89
C ARG A 229 23.06 -15.51 -11.00
N ILE A 230 21.77 -15.44 -11.20
CA ILE A 230 20.92 -16.59 -11.47
C ILE A 230 20.21 -16.41 -12.81
N THR A 231 19.86 -17.54 -13.42
CA THR A 231 19.07 -17.58 -14.64
C THR A 231 17.69 -18.16 -14.35
N MET A 232 16.66 -17.54 -14.91
CA MET A 232 15.28 -18.06 -14.90
C MET A 232 14.75 -18.15 -16.32
N GLU A 233 13.99 -19.21 -16.60
CA GLU A 233 13.23 -19.35 -17.86
C GLU A 233 11.78 -18.98 -17.58
N LEU A 234 11.38 -17.77 -17.99
CA LEU A 234 10.04 -17.26 -17.78
C LEU A 234 9.06 -17.83 -18.81
N PRO A 235 7.79 -18.01 -18.45
CA PRO A 235 6.78 -18.59 -19.34
C PRO A 235 6.61 -17.83 -20.67
N HIS A 236 6.77 -16.51 -20.67
CA HIS A 236 6.50 -15.68 -21.84
C HIS A 236 7.72 -14.92 -22.34
N LYS A 237 8.49 -14.29 -21.45
CA LYS A 237 9.71 -13.56 -21.85
C LYS A 237 10.87 -14.49 -22.23
N GLY A 238 10.84 -15.75 -21.77
CA GLY A 238 11.96 -16.69 -21.92
C GLY A 238 13.08 -16.41 -20.92
N ARG A 239 14.32 -16.61 -21.36
CA ARG A 239 15.49 -16.53 -20.47
C ARG A 239 15.78 -15.12 -20.01
N ILE A 240 15.88 -14.95 -18.67
CA ILE A 240 16.38 -13.73 -18.03
C ILE A 240 17.49 -14.08 -17.04
N THR A 241 18.39 -13.14 -16.82
CA THR A 241 19.45 -13.21 -15.79
C THR A 241 19.29 -12.05 -14.80
N GLY A 242 19.84 -12.23 -13.61
CA GLY A 242 19.80 -11.18 -12.60
C GLY A 242 20.38 -11.64 -11.26
N MET A 243 20.47 -10.73 -10.33
CA MET A 243 20.93 -11.00 -8.97
C MET A 243 19.82 -11.63 -8.13
N GLY A 244 20.06 -12.84 -7.64
CA GLY A 244 19.24 -13.48 -6.62
C GLY A 244 19.75 -13.11 -5.23
N ILE A 245 18.89 -12.57 -4.37
CA ILE A 245 19.22 -12.30 -2.96
C ILE A 245 18.74 -13.48 -2.12
N PRO A 246 19.66 -14.24 -1.48
CA PRO A 246 19.30 -15.44 -0.70
C PRO A 246 18.60 -15.09 0.61
N LYS A 247 17.92 -16.06 1.21
CA LYS A 247 17.48 -15.99 2.60
C LYS A 247 18.67 -15.82 3.52
N GLY A 248 18.46 -15.16 4.65
CA GLY A 248 19.50 -14.84 5.63
C GLY A 248 19.66 -13.35 5.82
N ILE A 249 20.86 -12.91 6.10
CA ILE A 249 21.20 -11.51 6.35
C ILE A 249 22.05 -11.01 5.17
N THR A 250 21.48 -10.15 4.34
CA THR A 250 22.18 -9.49 3.23
C THR A 250 22.53 -8.06 3.64
N LEU A 251 23.80 -7.72 3.57
CA LEU A 251 24.32 -6.39 3.82
C LEU A 251 24.63 -5.69 2.50
N ILE A 252 24.07 -4.49 2.29
CA ILE A 252 24.36 -3.62 1.15
C ILE A 252 25.22 -2.46 1.66
N VAL A 253 26.44 -2.34 1.19
CA VAL A 253 27.42 -1.34 1.62
C VAL A 253 27.93 -0.49 0.44
N GLY A 254 28.75 0.51 0.70
CA GLY A 254 29.37 1.36 -0.31
C GLY A 254 29.41 2.82 0.12
N GLY A 255 30.13 3.63 -0.62
CA GLY A 255 30.24 5.07 -0.38
C GLY A 255 28.90 5.83 -0.53
N GLY A 256 28.90 7.09 -0.13
CA GLY A 256 27.76 7.97 -0.40
C GLY A 256 27.51 8.10 -1.91
N TYR A 257 26.26 8.20 -2.33
CA TYR A 257 25.82 8.37 -3.73
C TYR A 257 26.14 7.21 -4.69
N HIS A 258 26.60 6.06 -4.24
CA HIS A 258 26.88 4.88 -5.08
C HIS A 258 25.63 4.02 -5.39
N GLY A 259 24.42 4.42 -4.97
CA GLY A 259 23.17 3.76 -5.36
C GLY A 259 22.61 2.76 -4.34
N LYS A 260 23.14 2.68 -3.11
CA LYS A 260 22.62 1.80 -2.04
C LYS A 260 21.13 1.98 -1.79
N SER A 261 20.71 3.22 -1.48
CA SER A 261 19.30 3.53 -1.22
C SER A 261 18.42 3.37 -2.46
N THR A 262 18.97 3.54 -3.66
CA THR A 262 18.26 3.27 -4.93
C THR A 262 17.93 1.79 -5.08
N LEU A 263 18.91 0.91 -4.79
CA LEU A 263 18.69 -0.54 -4.81
C LEU A 263 17.67 -0.94 -3.72
N LEU A 264 17.83 -0.45 -2.48
CA LEU A 264 16.89 -0.73 -1.40
C LEU A 264 15.47 -0.27 -1.74
N ASN A 265 15.31 0.91 -2.34
CA ASN A 265 14.02 1.44 -2.78
C ASN A 265 13.37 0.58 -3.88
N ALA A 266 14.18 0.03 -4.79
CA ALA A 266 13.67 -0.89 -5.81
C ALA A 266 13.19 -2.21 -5.16
N LEU A 267 13.94 -2.74 -4.21
CA LEU A 267 13.57 -3.93 -3.43
C LEU A 267 12.32 -3.68 -2.56
N GLU A 268 12.22 -2.51 -1.95
CA GLU A 268 11.07 -2.08 -1.16
C GLU A 268 9.76 -2.11 -1.97
N LEU A 269 9.77 -1.57 -3.20
CA LEU A 269 8.62 -1.55 -4.08
C LEU A 269 8.44 -2.85 -4.87
N GLY A 270 9.46 -3.72 -4.90
CA GLY A 270 9.40 -5.06 -5.51
C GLY A 270 8.35 -6.00 -4.89
N VAL A 271 7.71 -5.62 -3.79
CA VAL A 271 6.54 -6.30 -3.21
C VAL A 271 5.30 -6.19 -4.09
N TYR A 272 5.25 -5.19 -4.97
CA TYR A 272 4.21 -4.98 -5.98
C TYR A 272 4.63 -5.50 -7.35
N ASN A 273 3.67 -5.74 -8.22
CA ASN A 273 3.92 -5.92 -9.64
C ASN A 273 4.01 -4.54 -10.30
N HIS A 274 4.90 -4.39 -11.28
CA HIS A 274 5.12 -3.15 -12.01
C HIS A 274 4.63 -3.27 -13.45
N ILE A 275 4.19 -2.15 -14.03
CA ILE A 275 3.75 -2.09 -15.42
C ILE A 275 4.93 -2.21 -16.38
N ARG A 276 4.63 -2.49 -17.64
CA ARG A 276 5.60 -2.48 -18.74
C ARG A 276 6.21 -1.09 -18.94
N GLY A 277 7.51 -1.04 -19.17
CA GLY A 277 8.25 0.20 -19.37
C GLY A 277 8.62 0.95 -18.10
N ASP A 278 8.38 0.34 -16.93
CA ASP A 278 8.78 0.90 -15.64
C ASP A 278 10.28 0.76 -15.36
N GLY A 279 10.94 -0.19 -16.00
CA GLY A 279 12.35 -0.52 -15.76
C GLY A 279 12.59 -1.38 -14.51
N ARG A 280 11.60 -1.60 -13.65
CA ARG A 280 11.64 -2.49 -12.48
C ARG A 280 10.65 -3.65 -12.63
N GLU A 281 10.21 -3.98 -13.84
CA GLU A 281 9.22 -5.01 -14.12
C GLU A 281 9.59 -6.36 -13.53
N TYR A 282 10.88 -6.68 -13.53
CA TYR A 282 11.43 -7.94 -13.01
C TYR A 282 12.30 -7.73 -11.75
N VAL A 283 12.06 -6.64 -11.02
CA VAL A 283 12.59 -6.44 -9.67
C VAL A 283 11.52 -6.85 -8.68
N LEU A 284 11.68 -8.04 -8.11
CA LEU A 284 10.65 -8.64 -7.28
C LEU A 284 11.23 -9.08 -5.93
N THR A 285 10.50 -8.76 -4.88
CA THR A 285 10.81 -9.09 -3.50
C THR A 285 9.69 -9.96 -2.92
N ASP A 286 10.00 -10.76 -1.91
CA ASP A 286 8.97 -11.48 -1.14
C ASP A 286 7.81 -10.53 -0.80
N SER A 287 6.59 -10.94 -1.12
CA SER A 287 5.40 -10.09 -0.99
C SER A 287 5.10 -9.66 0.45
N THR A 288 5.69 -10.34 1.43
CA THR A 288 5.56 -10.03 2.86
C THR A 288 6.68 -9.12 3.37
N ALA A 289 7.63 -8.72 2.52
CA ALA A 289 8.73 -7.86 2.92
C ALA A 289 8.22 -6.51 3.46
N GLN A 290 8.82 -6.05 4.54
CA GLN A 290 8.44 -4.82 5.22
C GLN A 290 9.64 -3.94 5.46
N LYS A 291 9.57 -2.68 5.01
CA LYS A 291 10.52 -1.64 5.35
C LYS A 291 10.23 -1.14 6.75
N LEU A 292 11.25 -1.16 7.59
CA LEU A 292 11.18 -0.70 8.98
C LEU A 292 12.16 0.44 9.20
N ARG A 293 11.78 1.38 10.05
CA ARG A 293 12.58 2.55 10.42
C ARG A 293 12.29 3.01 11.84
N SER A 294 13.08 3.93 12.32
CA SER A 294 12.82 4.69 13.54
C SER A 294 11.73 5.74 13.32
N GLU A 295 10.82 5.89 14.28
CA GLU A 295 9.70 6.83 14.23
C GLU A 295 9.56 7.53 15.60
N ASP A 296 10.29 8.63 15.81
CA ASP A 296 10.18 9.42 17.04
C ASP A 296 8.75 9.97 17.21
N GLY A 297 8.24 9.94 18.42
CA GLY A 297 6.89 10.41 18.74
C GLY A 297 5.77 9.43 18.39
N ARG A 298 6.09 8.23 17.94
CA ARG A 298 5.09 7.22 17.57
C ARG A 298 4.34 6.69 18.80
N PHE A 299 3.03 6.53 18.64
CA PHE A 299 2.20 5.78 19.59
C PHE A 299 2.49 4.28 19.53
N VAL A 300 2.66 3.64 20.68
CA VAL A 300 2.79 2.18 20.83
C VAL A 300 1.81 1.70 21.90
N LYS A 301 1.12 0.59 21.65
CA LYS A 301 0.11 0.04 22.56
C LYS A 301 0.25 -1.46 22.73
N ASP A 302 0.44 -1.87 23.99
CA ASP A 302 0.45 -3.28 24.46
C ASP A 302 1.37 -4.21 23.64
N VAL A 303 2.53 -3.70 23.18
CA VAL A 303 3.51 -4.46 22.40
C VAL A 303 4.55 -5.08 23.34
N ASP A 304 4.86 -6.35 23.13
CA ASP A 304 5.97 -7.02 23.82
C ASP A 304 7.31 -6.63 23.15
N ILE A 305 7.95 -5.59 23.68
CA ILE A 305 9.25 -5.12 23.19
C ILE A 305 10.45 -5.77 23.92
N SER A 306 10.20 -6.75 24.81
CA SER A 306 11.23 -7.38 25.64
C SER A 306 12.32 -8.12 24.86
N LEU A 307 12.05 -8.41 23.57
CA LEU A 307 13.06 -8.93 22.66
C LEU A 307 14.27 -7.98 22.53
N PHE A 308 14.04 -6.68 22.61
CA PHE A 308 15.04 -5.64 22.40
C PHE A 308 15.24 -4.71 23.61
N ILE A 309 14.21 -4.52 24.42
CA ILE A 309 14.25 -3.53 25.51
C ILE A 309 13.77 -4.19 26.79
N ASN A 310 14.65 -4.19 27.82
CA ASN A 310 14.40 -4.78 29.11
C ASN A 310 14.86 -3.83 30.22
N ASP A 311 14.42 -4.09 31.44
CA ASP A 311 14.90 -3.43 32.66
C ASP A 311 14.93 -1.90 32.60
N LEU A 312 13.84 -1.31 32.07
CA LEU A 312 13.73 0.14 31.97
C LEU A 312 13.87 0.80 33.36
N PRO A 313 14.65 1.90 33.49
CA PRO A 313 14.84 2.61 34.78
C PRO A 313 13.53 3.06 35.43
N ASN A 314 12.51 3.36 34.62
CA ASN A 314 11.17 3.76 35.07
C ASN A 314 10.25 2.57 35.42
N LYS A 315 10.78 1.33 35.40
CA LYS A 315 10.09 0.07 35.71
C LYS A 315 8.82 -0.20 34.86
N LYS A 316 8.67 0.44 33.70
CA LYS A 316 7.58 0.09 32.77
C LYS A 316 7.73 -1.35 32.30
N ASN A 317 6.60 -2.04 32.21
CA ASN A 317 6.55 -3.42 31.72
C ASN A 317 6.87 -3.46 30.21
N THR A 318 7.92 -4.16 29.80
CA THR A 318 8.35 -4.30 28.41
C THR A 318 7.69 -5.45 27.67
N THR A 319 7.06 -6.41 28.39
CA THR A 319 6.28 -7.49 27.78
C THR A 319 4.86 -7.06 27.39
N CYS A 320 4.42 -5.90 27.86
CA CYS A 320 3.14 -5.26 27.51
C CYS A 320 3.35 -3.74 27.55
N PHE A 321 4.12 -3.26 26.60
CA PHE A 321 4.58 -1.87 26.60
C PHE A 321 3.62 -0.94 25.88
N SER A 322 3.35 0.21 26.53
CA SER A 322 2.52 1.27 25.95
C SER A 322 3.14 2.64 26.22
N THR A 323 3.09 3.50 25.20
CA THR A 323 3.50 4.90 25.30
C THR A 323 2.79 5.74 24.25
N GLU A 324 2.50 7.00 24.58
CA GLU A 324 1.95 7.98 23.63
C GLU A 324 3.03 8.60 22.73
N ASP A 325 4.31 8.48 23.16
CA ASP A 325 5.45 9.16 22.58
C ASP A 325 6.68 8.26 22.70
N ALA A 326 6.90 7.40 21.72
CA ALA A 326 8.03 6.47 21.67
C ALA A 326 9.27 7.17 21.13
N SER A 327 10.43 6.92 21.78
CA SER A 327 11.73 7.27 21.20
C SER A 327 12.01 6.45 19.94
N GLY A 328 13.00 6.85 19.15
CA GLY A 328 13.39 6.15 17.93
C GLY A 328 13.70 4.67 18.14
N SER A 329 14.51 4.33 19.17
CA SER A 329 14.82 2.93 19.50
C SER A 329 13.59 2.14 19.96
N THR A 330 12.70 2.75 20.74
CA THR A 330 11.48 2.11 21.21
C THR A 330 10.50 1.86 20.06
N SER A 331 10.32 2.83 19.18
CA SER A 331 9.45 2.70 18.01
C SER A 331 9.96 1.64 17.04
N GLN A 332 11.28 1.56 16.87
CA GLN A 332 11.89 0.56 15.98
C GLN A 332 11.79 -0.85 16.56
N ALA A 333 12.03 -1.04 17.88
CA ALA A 333 11.80 -2.29 18.59
C ALA A 333 10.34 -2.76 18.43
N ALA A 334 9.36 -1.86 18.66
CA ALA A 334 7.97 -2.15 18.46
C ALA A 334 7.66 -2.49 16.99
N GLY A 335 8.24 -1.76 16.02
CA GLY A 335 8.06 -1.99 14.59
C GLY A 335 8.50 -3.39 14.13
N ILE A 336 9.60 -3.92 14.68
CA ILE A 336 10.06 -5.30 14.40
C ILE A 336 9.06 -6.32 14.93
N VAL A 337 8.63 -6.19 16.19
CA VAL A 337 7.67 -7.11 16.79
C VAL A 337 6.33 -7.08 16.05
N GLU A 338 5.85 -5.91 15.71
CA GLU A 338 4.64 -5.73 14.91
C GLU A 338 4.77 -6.33 13.50
N GLY A 339 5.97 -6.25 12.89
CA GLY A 339 6.29 -6.91 11.63
C GLY A 339 6.26 -8.45 11.76
N MET A 340 6.72 -8.99 12.89
CA MET A 340 6.61 -10.43 13.20
C MET A 340 5.13 -10.84 13.30
N GLU A 341 4.31 -10.06 14.00
CA GLU A 341 2.85 -10.28 14.10
C GLU A 341 2.16 -10.22 12.72
N ALA A 342 2.61 -9.31 11.86
CA ALA A 342 2.13 -9.19 10.48
C ALA A 342 2.55 -10.36 9.58
N LYS A 343 3.34 -11.33 10.11
CA LYS A 343 3.88 -12.49 9.40
C LYS A 343 4.85 -12.09 8.28
N SER A 344 5.57 -11.00 8.44
CA SER A 344 6.65 -10.60 7.53
C SER A 344 7.78 -11.63 7.54
N LYS A 345 8.32 -11.95 6.37
CA LYS A 345 9.42 -12.90 6.18
C LYS A 345 10.74 -12.22 5.84
N VAL A 346 10.67 -10.94 5.50
CA VAL A 346 11.84 -10.13 5.15
C VAL A 346 11.70 -8.74 5.76
N PHE A 347 12.71 -8.30 6.48
CA PHE A 347 12.84 -6.92 6.91
C PHE A 347 13.84 -6.16 6.03
N LEU A 348 13.44 -4.99 5.60
CA LEU A 348 14.28 -4.04 4.88
C LEU A 348 14.64 -2.91 5.85
N LEU A 349 15.92 -2.70 6.06
CA LEU A 349 16.44 -1.70 7.01
C LEU A 349 17.44 -0.79 6.32
N ASP A 350 17.45 0.47 6.72
CA ASP A 350 18.45 1.45 6.30
C ASP A 350 19.04 2.07 7.57
N GLU A 351 20.36 1.99 7.72
CA GLU A 351 21.09 2.55 8.87
C GLU A 351 20.77 4.05 9.04
N ASP A 352 20.68 4.79 7.94
CA ASP A 352 20.43 6.24 7.95
C ASP A 352 19.04 6.62 8.49
N THR A 353 18.06 5.73 8.40
CA THR A 353 16.69 5.93 8.91
C THR A 353 16.40 5.16 10.20
N SER A 354 17.40 4.53 10.77
CA SER A 354 17.31 3.72 11.98
C SER A 354 17.88 4.45 13.20
N ALA A 355 17.42 4.10 14.38
CA ALA A 355 18.02 4.60 15.63
C ALA A 355 19.39 3.95 15.85
N THR A 356 20.46 4.72 15.88
CA THR A 356 21.84 4.22 15.95
C THR A 356 22.07 3.30 17.15
N ASN A 357 21.61 3.69 18.34
CA ASN A 357 21.73 2.92 19.58
C ASN A 357 20.90 1.63 19.58
N PHE A 358 19.87 1.55 18.76
CA PHE A 358 19.10 0.33 18.53
C PHE A 358 19.79 -0.60 17.55
N MET A 359 20.45 -0.06 16.53
CA MET A 359 21.08 -0.88 15.48
C MET A 359 22.36 -1.54 15.95
N VAL A 360 23.24 -0.76 16.57
CA VAL A 360 24.56 -1.21 17.00
C VAL A 360 24.99 -0.47 18.27
N ARG A 361 25.82 -1.10 19.06
CA ARG A 361 26.46 -0.48 20.19
C ARG A 361 27.98 -0.49 19.99
N ASP A 362 28.56 0.69 20.00
CA ASP A 362 30.00 0.87 19.87
C ASP A 362 30.77 0.16 20.95
N ALA A 363 31.90 -0.48 20.61
CA ALA A 363 32.73 -1.27 21.53
C ALA A 363 33.32 -0.43 22.67
N PHE A 364 33.63 0.85 22.41
CA PHE A 364 34.13 1.75 23.45
C PHE A 364 32.99 2.11 24.43
N MET A 365 31.80 2.42 23.93
CA MET A 365 30.61 2.67 24.77
C MET A 365 30.28 1.46 25.66
N GLN A 366 30.43 0.23 25.16
CA GLN A 366 30.22 -1.00 25.97
C GLN A 366 31.18 -1.13 27.13
N ARG A 367 32.42 -0.62 27.01
CA ARG A 367 33.41 -0.60 28.11
C ARG A 367 33.12 0.49 29.12
N VAL A 368 32.56 1.62 28.71
CA VAL A 368 32.26 2.76 29.59
C VAL A 368 30.98 2.54 30.38
N ILE A 369 29.93 2.04 29.68
CA ILE A 369 28.63 1.76 30.30
C ILE A 369 28.41 0.25 30.30
N SER A 370 28.34 -0.35 31.48
CA SER A 370 28.15 -1.80 31.63
C SER A 370 26.82 -2.26 31.04
N ARG A 371 26.76 -3.50 30.57
CA ARG A 371 25.57 -4.13 29.99
C ARG A 371 24.34 -4.07 30.91
N GLU A 372 24.55 -4.22 32.22
CA GLU A 372 23.51 -4.19 33.25
C GLU A 372 22.74 -2.85 33.33
N LYS A 373 23.40 -1.77 32.88
CA LYS A 373 22.79 -0.42 32.84
C LYS A 373 22.20 -0.05 31.50
N GLU A 374 22.28 -0.93 30.50
CA GLU A 374 21.81 -0.69 29.16
C GLU A 374 20.54 -1.51 28.89
N PRO A 375 19.37 -0.86 28.83
CA PRO A 375 18.12 -1.56 28.61
C PRO A 375 17.95 -2.09 27.18
N ILE A 376 18.73 -1.58 26.20
CA ILE A 376 18.59 -1.91 24.78
C ILE A 376 19.53 -3.06 24.41
N THR A 377 18.97 -4.12 23.85
CA THR A 377 19.71 -5.15 23.12
C THR A 377 19.73 -4.73 21.65
N PRO A 378 20.92 -4.45 21.07
CA PRO A 378 21.00 -3.98 19.69
C PRO A 378 20.46 -4.99 18.67
N PHE A 379 19.97 -4.49 17.55
CA PHE A 379 19.54 -5.31 16.42
C PHE A 379 20.63 -6.26 15.95
N LEU A 380 21.89 -5.80 15.94
CA LEU A 380 23.07 -6.60 15.61
C LEU A 380 23.11 -7.95 16.39
N GLU A 381 22.79 -7.93 17.68
CA GLU A 381 22.80 -9.13 18.54
C GLU A 381 21.59 -10.05 18.30
N ARG A 382 20.51 -9.55 17.69
CA ARG A 382 19.24 -10.27 17.46
C ARG A 382 19.01 -10.70 16.01
N ALA A 383 19.71 -10.11 15.07
CA ALA A 383 19.46 -10.34 13.65
C ALA A 383 19.61 -11.82 13.25
N ARG A 384 20.63 -12.51 13.80
CA ARG A 384 20.85 -13.94 13.53
C ARG A 384 19.70 -14.79 14.11
N ASP A 385 19.28 -14.51 15.32
CA ASP A 385 18.14 -15.19 15.96
C ASP A 385 16.82 -14.96 15.22
N LEU A 386 16.59 -13.75 14.71
CA LEU A 386 15.42 -13.45 13.87
C LEU A 386 15.36 -14.35 12.63
N TYR A 387 16.51 -14.59 12.00
CA TYR A 387 16.59 -15.50 10.87
C TYR A 387 16.43 -16.97 11.30
N GLU A 388 17.26 -17.44 12.22
CA GLU A 388 17.33 -18.87 12.56
C GLU A 388 16.09 -19.37 13.33
N LYS A 389 15.55 -18.55 14.26
CA LYS A 389 14.47 -18.96 15.16
C LYS A 389 13.08 -18.47 14.71
N ALA A 390 13.01 -17.31 14.01
CA ALA A 390 11.74 -16.76 13.51
C ALA A 390 11.58 -16.89 11.98
N GLY A 391 12.64 -17.31 11.25
CA GLY A 391 12.60 -17.47 9.79
C GLY A 391 12.47 -16.15 9.05
N ILE A 392 12.97 -15.03 9.61
CA ILE A 392 12.87 -13.69 9.04
C ILE A 392 14.23 -13.26 8.51
N SER A 393 14.34 -13.10 7.21
CA SER A 393 15.53 -12.58 6.55
C SER A 393 15.62 -11.07 6.67
N THR A 394 16.83 -10.53 6.59
CA THR A 394 17.09 -9.10 6.67
C THR A 394 17.91 -8.63 5.47
N ILE A 395 17.47 -7.57 4.81
CA ILE A 395 18.30 -6.79 3.88
C ILE A 395 18.58 -5.46 4.55
N LEU A 396 19.85 -5.21 4.86
CA LEU A 396 20.30 -4.02 5.58
C LEU A 396 21.23 -3.18 4.70
N VAL A 397 20.89 -1.92 4.51
CA VAL A 397 21.82 -0.92 3.98
C VAL A 397 22.62 -0.33 5.14
N ALA A 398 23.95 -0.43 5.07
CA ALA A 398 24.85 0.17 6.06
C ALA A 398 25.90 1.03 5.37
N GLY A 399 26.20 2.16 5.99
CA GLY A 399 27.18 3.13 5.49
C GLY A 399 28.28 3.47 6.49
N SER A 400 28.05 3.26 7.78
CA SER A 400 28.96 3.74 8.84
C SER A 400 29.48 2.64 9.77
N SER A 401 28.69 1.59 10.05
CA SER A 401 29.11 0.57 11.02
C SER A 401 29.66 -0.69 10.37
N GLY A 402 30.92 -1.00 10.66
CA GLY A 402 31.57 -2.26 10.26
C GLY A 402 31.10 -3.49 11.03
N ALA A 403 30.39 -3.33 12.15
CA ALA A 403 29.94 -4.45 12.97
C ALA A 403 28.97 -5.40 12.24
N PHE A 404 28.20 -4.90 11.30
CA PHE A 404 27.24 -5.70 10.55
C PHE A 404 27.86 -6.74 9.61
N PHE A 405 29.14 -6.57 9.22
CA PHE A 405 29.85 -7.58 8.41
C PHE A 405 29.92 -8.94 9.08
N HIS A 406 30.00 -8.97 10.42
CA HIS A 406 30.13 -10.21 11.20
C HIS A 406 28.87 -11.07 11.20
N ILE A 407 27.71 -10.47 10.96
CA ILE A 407 26.42 -11.20 10.97
C ILE A 407 25.90 -11.48 9.55
N ALA A 408 26.52 -10.90 8.52
CA ALA A 408 26.05 -11.00 7.16
C ALA A 408 26.38 -12.35 6.53
N ASP A 409 25.40 -12.97 5.88
CA ASP A 409 25.58 -14.15 5.03
C ASP A 409 26.06 -13.76 3.63
N THR A 410 25.59 -12.60 3.13
CA THR A 410 25.93 -12.03 1.84
C THR A 410 26.24 -10.55 1.99
N VAL A 411 27.30 -10.09 1.35
CA VAL A 411 27.71 -8.68 1.36
C VAL A 411 27.83 -8.16 -0.06
N VAL A 412 26.99 -7.19 -0.41
CA VAL A 412 26.99 -6.53 -1.72
C VAL A 412 27.50 -5.10 -1.56
N GLN A 413 28.61 -4.79 -2.19
CA GLN A 413 29.15 -3.43 -2.28
C GLN A 413 28.57 -2.75 -3.51
N MET A 414 27.97 -1.57 -3.34
CA MET A 414 27.61 -0.69 -4.45
C MET A 414 28.80 0.20 -4.79
N ASP A 415 29.31 0.10 -6.00
CA ASP A 415 30.39 0.93 -6.53
C ASP A 415 29.98 1.52 -7.89
N ASN A 416 29.87 2.84 -7.95
CA ASN A 416 29.43 3.56 -9.16
C ASN A 416 28.14 2.97 -9.77
N TYR A 417 27.15 2.68 -8.91
CA TYR A 417 25.84 2.07 -9.22
C TYR A 417 25.88 0.59 -9.62
N MET A 418 27.05 -0.03 -9.60
CA MET A 418 27.22 -1.45 -9.90
C MET A 418 27.39 -2.26 -8.60
N PRO A 419 26.65 -3.35 -8.41
CA PRO A 419 26.82 -4.24 -7.27
C PRO A 419 28.04 -5.15 -7.48
N VAL A 420 28.82 -5.32 -6.44
CA VAL A 420 29.95 -6.24 -6.38
C VAL A 420 29.79 -7.12 -5.14
N ASP A 421 29.88 -8.43 -5.30
CA ASP A 421 29.88 -9.34 -4.18
C ASP A 421 31.26 -9.31 -3.50
N ILE A 422 31.29 -8.89 -2.24
CA ILE A 422 32.49 -8.84 -1.44
C ILE A 422 32.40 -9.73 -0.20
N THR A 423 31.53 -10.73 -0.23
CA THR A 423 31.23 -11.60 0.92
C THR A 423 32.49 -12.26 1.47
N GLU A 424 33.29 -12.91 0.62
CA GLU A 424 34.51 -13.59 1.07
C GLU A 424 35.56 -12.60 1.60
N LYS A 425 35.76 -11.48 0.92
CA LYS A 425 36.64 -10.40 1.39
C LYS A 425 36.22 -9.89 2.76
N ALA A 426 34.93 -9.68 2.97
CA ALA A 426 34.40 -9.23 4.26
C ALA A 426 34.64 -10.27 5.35
N ARG A 427 34.41 -11.57 5.07
CA ARG A 427 34.67 -12.67 6.02
C ARG A 427 36.13 -12.76 6.41
N GLU A 428 37.03 -12.56 5.46
CA GLU A 428 38.46 -12.56 5.75
C GLU A 428 38.87 -11.42 6.70
N LEU A 429 38.45 -10.21 6.38
CA LEU A 429 38.75 -9.04 7.20
C LEU A 429 38.13 -9.11 8.61
N CYS A 430 36.96 -9.72 8.76
CA CYS A 430 36.34 -9.90 10.06
C CYS A 430 37.16 -10.73 11.03
N LYS A 431 38.09 -11.59 10.57
CA LYS A 431 38.99 -12.37 11.43
C LYS A 431 39.97 -11.48 12.18
N ASP A 432 40.36 -10.36 11.59
CA ASP A 432 41.31 -9.41 12.18
C ASP A 432 40.64 -8.43 13.16
N TYR A 433 39.29 -8.32 13.09
CA TYR A 433 38.50 -7.41 13.92
C TYR A 433 37.35 -8.15 14.63
N PRO A 434 37.66 -9.03 15.62
CA PRO A 434 36.62 -9.82 16.27
C PRO A 434 35.61 -8.94 17.00
N LEU A 435 34.31 -9.27 16.90
CA LEU A 435 33.30 -8.68 17.77
C LEU A 435 33.40 -9.21 19.19
N ASN A 436 32.94 -8.39 20.15
CA ASN A 436 32.69 -8.86 21.50
C ASN A 436 31.64 -9.99 21.48
N GLU A 437 31.72 -10.89 22.47
CA GLU A 437 30.73 -11.95 22.62
C GLU A 437 29.31 -11.40 22.70
N ASN A 438 28.39 -12.09 22.05
CA ASN A 438 26.96 -11.76 22.13
C ASN A 438 26.46 -12.10 23.54
N THR A 439 26.08 -11.07 24.31
CA THR A 439 25.58 -11.20 25.70
C THR A 439 24.07 -11.05 25.80
N ALA A 440 23.35 -11.08 24.67
CA ALA A 440 21.91 -10.97 24.65
C ALA A 440 21.25 -12.13 25.44
N SER A 441 20.14 -11.83 26.11
CA SER A 441 19.29 -12.83 26.76
C SER A 441 18.74 -13.84 25.74
N GLU A 442 18.24 -14.98 26.21
CA GLU A 442 17.62 -15.99 25.33
C GLU A 442 16.55 -15.37 24.42
N PHE A 443 16.62 -15.70 23.13
CA PHE A 443 15.62 -15.26 22.16
C PHE A 443 14.31 -16.02 22.35
N LYS A 444 13.24 -15.27 22.62
CA LYS A 444 11.87 -15.82 22.69
C LYS A 444 10.98 -15.04 21.73
N VAL A 445 10.31 -15.76 20.83
CA VAL A 445 9.35 -15.12 19.92
C VAL A 445 8.24 -14.46 20.73
N PRO A 446 8.04 -13.14 20.59
CA PRO A 446 7.00 -12.43 21.31
C PRO A 446 5.61 -13.01 21.00
N LYS A 447 4.80 -13.21 22.04
CA LYS A 447 3.42 -13.66 21.87
C LYS A 447 2.50 -12.46 21.80
N SER A 448 1.79 -12.30 20.70
CA SER A 448 0.77 -11.26 20.59
C SER A 448 -0.50 -11.66 21.34
N HIS A 449 -0.84 -10.91 22.37
CA HIS A 449 -2.09 -11.01 23.12
C HIS A 449 -2.83 -9.67 23.15
N ARG A 450 -2.55 -8.79 22.19
CA ARG A 450 -3.11 -7.44 22.13
C ARG A 450 -4.60 -7.46 21.83
N ILE A 451 -5.42 -7.34 22.87
CA ILE A 451 -6.86 -7.22 22.72
C ILE A 451 -7.21 -5.79 22.33
N MET A 452 -7.96 -5.64 21.24
CA MET A 452 -8.47 -4.33 20.83
C MET A 452 -9.65 -3.92 21.72
N SER A 453 -9.44 -2.87 22.53
CA SER A 453 -10.47 -2.38 23.45
C SER A 453 -11.66 -1.76 22.70
N LYS A 454 -12.87 -2.08 23.15
CA LYS A 454 -14.06 -1.38 22.67
C LYS A 454 -14.00 0.08 23.13
N SER A 455 -14.31 1.02 22.25
CA SER A 455 -14.42 2.42 22.65
C SER A 455 -15.30 2.55 23.89
N ALA A 456 -14.83 3.26 24.91
CA ALA A 456 -15.67 3.55 26.07
C ALA A 456 -17.00 4.14 25.58
N PRO A 457 -18.14 3.70 26.10
CA PRO A 457 -19.43 4.28 25.74
C PRO A 457 -19.33 5.80 25.99
N ALA A 458 -19.87 6.58 25.05
CA ALA A 458 -19.97 8.03 25.23
C ALA A 458 -20.47 8.30 26.65
N LYS A 459 -19.81 9.23 27.36
CA LYS A 459 -20.19 9.61 28.74
C LYS A 459 -21.71 9.67 28.83
N GLY A 460 -22.27 9.04 29.86
CA GLY A 460 -23.70 8.86 30.05
C GLY A 460 -24.54 10.13 29.80
N PRO A 461 -25.85 10.00 29.69
CA PRO A 461 -26.70 11.06 29.18
C PRO A 461 -26.43 12.37 29.92
N LYS A 462 -25.98 13.40 29.18
CA LYS A 462 -25.77 14.73 29.73
C LYS A 462 -27.14 15.29 30.13
N LYS A 463 -27.27 15.73 31.36
CA LYS A 463 -28.41 16.52 31.78
C LYS A 463 -28.34 17.92 31.15
N ASP A 464 -29.46 18.44 30.72
CA ASP A 464 -29.57 19.85 30.31
C ASP A 464 -29.49 20.77 31.55
N TYR A 465 -29.51 22.09 31.33
CA TYR A 465 -29.47 23.07 32.40
C TYR A 465 -30.63 22.94 33.40
N TYR A 466 -31.72 22.24 33.00
CA TYR A 466 -32.92 22.02 33.84
C TYR A 466 -32.96 20.60 34.45
N GLY A 467 -31.89 19.80 34.30
CA GLY A 467 -31.79 18.49 34.92
C GLY A 467 -32.48 17.35 34.14
N HIS A 468 -33.04 17.63 32.97
CA HIS A 468 -33.64 16.59 32.12
C HIS A 468 -32.57 15.83 31.35
N PHE A 469 -32.71 14.49 31.24
CA PHE A 469 -31.83 13.69 30.40
C PHE A 469 -32.06 14.07 28.95
N LYS A 470 -31.04 14.61 28.29
CA LYS A 470 -31.09 14.74 26.82
C LYS A 470 -31.28 13.34 26.23
N ALA A 471 -32.20 13.21 25.26
CA ALA A 471 -32.38 11.98 24.50
C ALA A 471 -31.01 11.47 24.06
N GLN A 472 -30.74 10.16 24.21
CA GLN A 472 -29.48 9.56 23.78
C GLN A 472 -29.21 10.01 22.35
N GLU A 473 -28.18 10.83 22.18
CA GLU A 473 -27.70 11.15 20.83
C GLU A 473 -27.41 9.83 20.15
N LYS A 474 -28.00 9.61 18.96
CA LYS A 474 -27.65 8.46 18.12
C LYS A 474 -26.13 8.40 18.06
N PRO A 475 -25.53 7.20 18.20
CA PRO A 475 -24.07 7.07 18.17
C PRO A 475 -23.53 7.84 16.95
N GLU A 476 -22.65 8.80 17.21
CA GLU A 476 -22.10 9.65 16.16
C GLU A 476 -21.43 8.74 15.13
N ARG A 477 -21.91 8.78 13.89
CA ARG A 477 -21.38 7.94 12.81
C ARG A 477 -19.93 8.31 12.58
N LEU A 478 -19.03 7.35 12.73
CA LEU A 478 -17.60 7.58 12.51
C LEU A 478 -17.36 8.04 11.07
N LYS A 479 -16.79 9.22 10.93
CA LYS A 479 -16.37 9.77 9.64
C LYS A 479 -14.88 9.55 9.45
N VAL A 480 -14.50 9.11 8.27
CA VAL A 480 -13.11 9.00 7.82
C VAL A 480 -12.84 10.15 6.85
N LYS A 481 -11.72 10.85 7.06
CA LYS A 481 -11.23 11.89 6.17
C LYS A 481 -9.78 11.61 5.82
N VAL A 482 -9.51 11.31 4.56
CA VAL A 482 -8.18 10.98 4.04
C VAL A 482 -7.36 12.25 3.81
N HIS A 483 -6.08 12.23 4.18
CA HIS A 483 -5.11 13.31 4.03
C HIS A 483 -3.98 12.89 3.07
N GLY A 484 -4.35 12.54 1.85
CA GLY A 484 -3.39 12.01 0.88
C GLY A 484 -2.89 10.61 1.24
N ARG A 485 -1.62 10.34 1.00
CA ARG A 485 -0.96 9.07 1.32
C ARG A 485 -0.58 8.99 2.80
N ASP A 486 -0.31 10.13 3.43
CA ASP A 486 0.37 10.23 4.73
C ASP A 486 -0.52 9.86 5.93
N GLY A 487 -1.82 9.70 5.74
CA GLY A 487 -2.73 9.30 6.81
C GLY A 487 -4.18 9.74 6.63
N PHE A 488 -4.95 9.57 7.67
CA PHE A 488 -6.37 9.93 7.70
C PHE A 488 -6.83 10.24 9.13
N SER A 489 -7.94 10.97 9.24
CA SER A 489 -8.66 11.15 10.52
C SER A 489 -9.85 10.20 10.57
N ILE A 490 -10.09 9.58 11.73
CA ILE A 490 -11.30 8.82 12.05
C ILE A 490 -11.96 9.38 13.31
N GLY A 491 -13.15 9.97 13.15
CA GLY A 491 -13.75 10.78 14.21
C GLY A 491 -12.86 11.98 14.56
N LYS A 492 -12.31 12.01 15.78
CA LYS A 492 -11.40 13.06 16.28
C LYS A 492 -9.95 12.60 16.38
N GLN A 493 -9.60 11.45 15.85
CA GLN A 493 -8.26 10.89 15.96
C GLN A 493 -7.60 10.83 14.59
N ASP A 494 -6.33 11.20 14.56
CA ASP A 494 -5.48 11.08 13.39
C ASP A 494 -4.69 9.78 13.44
N VAL A 495 -4.61 9.10 12.29
CA VAL A 495 -3.76 7.94 12.06
C VAL A 495 -2.66 8.39 11.10
N ASP A 496 -1.46 8.50 11.62
CA ASP A 496 -0.28 8.94 10.87
C ASP A 496 0.40 7.74 10.20
N LEU A 497 0.46 7.75 8.89
CA LEU A 497 1.03 6.68 8.05
C LEU A 497 2.23 7.16 7.22
N ARG A 498 2.73 8.39 7.44
CA ARG A 498 3.80 9.01 6.62
C ARG A 498 5.09 8.18 6.53
N TYR A 499 5.35 7.36 7.53
CA TYR A 499 6.54 6.52 7.59
C TYR A 499 6.31 5.08 7.10
N ILE A 500 5.14 4.79 6.55
CA ILE A 500 4.85 3.51 5.87
C ILE A 500 5.23 3.68 4.40
N GLU A 501 6.51 3.54 4.11
CA GLU A 501 7.11 3.86 2.81
C GLU A 501 6.53 3.01 1.67
N GLN A 502 6.05 1.81 1.97
CA GLN A 502 5.40 0.89 1.03
C GLN A 502 3.91 1.18 0.77
N LEU A 503 3.32 2.17 1.42
CA LEU A 503 2.08 2.78 0.97
C LEU A 503 2.38 3.69 -0.21
N ILE A 504 1.94 3.29 -1.40
CA ILE A 504 2.29 3.98 -2.67
C ILE A 504 1.18 4.88 -3.18
N ASP A 505 -0.06 4.67 -2.72
CA ASP A 505 -1.24 5.36 -3.24
C ASP A 505 -2.20 5.80 -2.12
N SER A 506 -2.76 6.99 -2.27
CA SER A 506 -3.77 7.53 -1.34
C SER A 506 -5.06 6.70 -1.28
N GLU A 507 -5.34 5.91 -2.31
CA GLU A 507 -6.48 4.99 -2.33
C GLU A 507 -6.28 3.81 -1.38
N GLN A 508 -5.02 3.36 -1.17
CA GLN A 508 -4.71 2.39 -0.11
C GLN A 508 -4.96 3.01 1.27
N THR A 509 -4.56 4.26 1.48
CA THR A 509 -4.85 5.01 2.72
C THR A 509 -6.35 5.15 2.95
N GLY A 510 -7.11 5.43 1.90
CA GLY A 510 -8.58 5.46 1.94
C GLY A 510 -9.19 4.13 2.36
N THR A 511 -8.67 3.04 1.81
CA THR A 511 -9.09 1.68 2.17
C THR A 511 -8.74 1.36 3.62
N LEU A 512 -7.54 1.70 4.09
CA LEU A 512 -7.13 1.49 5.49
C LEU A 512 -8.07 2.23 6.45
N GLY A 513 -8.46 3.46 6.13
CA GLY A 513 -9.44 4.21 6.91
C GLY A 513 -10.82 3.54 6.94
N ALA A 514 -11.27 3.00 5.80
CA ALA A 514 -12.53 2.29 5.71
C ALA A 514 -12.49 0.93 6.46
N LEU A 515 -11.39 0.18 6.35
CA LEU A 515 -11.15 -1.07 7.09
C LEU A 515 -11.14 -0.83 8.60
N LEU A 516 -10.42 0.20 9.05
CA LEU A 516 -10.39 0.56 10.47
C LEU A 516 -11.78 0.96 10.98
N LYS A 517 -12.52 1.77 10.21
CA LYS A 517 -13.91 2.12 10.54
C LYS A 517 -14.77 0.87 10.66
N TYR A 518 -14.72 -0.02 9.68
CA TYR A 518 -15.45 -1.28 9.70
C TYR A 518 -15.09 -2.12 10.92
N ALA A 519 -13.80 -2.21 11.26
CA ALA A 519 -13.35 -2.95 12.43
C ALA A 519 -13.88 -2.34 13.73
N VAL A 520 -13.81 -1.02 13.89
CA VAL A 520 -14.32 -0.30 15.08
C VAL A 520 -15.83 -0.51 15.25
N GLU A 521 -16.58 -0.48 14.14
CA GLU A 521 -18.05 -0.62 14.18
C GLU A 521 -18.52 -2.08 14.32
N LYS A 522 -17.75 -3.08 13.82
CA LYS A 522 -18.24 -4.45 13.65
C LYS A 522 -17.38 -5.55 14.30
N LEU A 523 -16.08 -5.35 14.44
CA LEU A 523 -15.15 -6.42 14.85
C LEU A 523 -14.53 -6.20 16.22
N ILE A 524 -14.26 -4.95 16.61
CA ILE A 524 -13.65 -4.63 17.92
C ILE A 524 -14.73 -4.77 19.01
N ASP A 525 -14.64 -5.84 19.78
CA ASP A 525 -15.62 -6.21 20.81
C ASP A 525 -15.03 -6.23 22.23
N GLY A 526 -13.72 -5.93 22.36
CA GLY A 526 -13.01 -6.02 23.64
C GLY A 526 -12.59 -7.43 24.04
N LYS A 527 -12.70 -8.40 23.12
CA LYS A 527 -12.31 -9.81 23.31
C LYS A 527 -11.32 -10.27 22.24
N ARG A 528 -11.53 -9.85 21.00
CA ARG A 528 -10.67 -10.22 19.87
C ARG A 528 -9.33 -9.52 19.94
N THR A 529 -8.30 -10.29 19.63
CA THR A 529 -6.94 -9.77 19.47
C THR A 529 -6.79 -9.05 18.14
N LEU A 530 -5.77 -8.20 18.03
CA LEU A 530 -5.44 -7.53 16.77
C LEU A 530 -5.17 -8.53 15.63
N PRO A 531 -4.37 -9.60 15.82
CA PRO A 531 -4.19 -10.61 14.78
C PRO A 531 -5.49 -11.25 14.29
N GLU A 532 -6.43 -11.57 15.18
CA GLU A 532 -7.75 -12.13 14.81
C GLU A 532 -8.56 -11.14 13.97
N ILE A 533 -8.56 -9.86 14.35
CA ILE A 533 -9.27 -8.82 13.60
C ILE A 533 -8.69 -8.66 12.19
N VAL A 534 -7.35 -8.56 12.08
CA VAL A 534 -6.70 -8.42 10.78
C VAL A 534 -6.91 -9.66 9.90
N GLU A 535 -6.88 -10.87 10.48
CA GLU A 535 -7.16 -12.11 9.73
C GLU A 535 -8.58 -12.12 9.16
N LEU A 536 -9.57 -11.69 9.95
CA LEU A 536 -10.95 -11.55 9.49
C LEU A 536 -11.08 -10.52 8.35
N LEU A 537 -10.38 -9.39 8.45
CA LEU A 537 -10.37 -8.37 7.39
C LEU A 537 -9.72 -8.89 6.11
N CYS A 538 -8.55 -9.54 6.21
CA CYS A 538 -7.87 -10.14 5.06
C CYS A 538 -8.74 -11.21 4.39
N SER A 539 -9.35 -12.10 5.18
CA SER A 539 -10.25 -13.14 4.64
C SER A 539 -11.49 -12.54 3.94
N LYS A 540 -12.01 -11.40 4.43
CA LYS A 540 -13.09 -10.69 3.75
C LYS A 540 -12.62 -10.03 2.46
N LEU A 541 -11.45 -9.40 2.46
CA LEU A 541 -10.86 -8.83 1.24
C LEU A 541 -10.66 -9.90 0.16
N GLU A 542 -10.16 -11.08 0.54
CA GLU A 542 -9.97 -12.21 -0.39
C GLU A 542 -11.28 -12.76 -0.96
N LYS A 543 -12.35 -12.83 -0.15
CA LYS A 543 -13.62 -13.44 -0.55
C LYS A 543 -14.57 -12.46 -1.23
N GLU A 544 -14.66 -11.26 -0.71
CA GLU A 544 -15.68 -10.26 -1.08
C GLU A 544 -15.07 -9.04 -1.82
N GLY A 545 -13.73 -8.99 -1.96
CA GLY A 545 -13.03 -7.81 -2.46
C GLY A 545 -13.30 -6.61 -1.54
N LEU A 546 -13.34 -5.42 -2.11
CA LEU A 546 -13.64 -4.17 -1.37
C LEU A 546 -15.15 -3.93 -1.19
N SER A 547 -16.01 -4.82 -1.68
CA SER A 547 -17.46 -4.62 -1.72
C SER A 547 -18.11 -4.57 -0.33
N PHE A 548 -17.58 -5.29 0.65
CA PHE A 548 -18.12 -5.28 2.02
C PHE A 548 -17.94 -3.93 2.75
N LEU A 549 -17.07 -3.06 2.25
CA LEU A 549 -16.89 -1.70 2.79
C LEU A 549 -17.97 -0.73 2.32
N ALA A 550 -18.83 -1.15 1.38
CA ALA A 550 -19.84 -0.29 0.78
C ALA A 550 -21.00 0.02 1.74
N GLU A 551 -21.26 1.30 1.95
CA GLU A 551 -22.48 1.77 2.60
C GLU A 551 -23.52 2.19 1.54
N GLY A 552 -24.09 1.21 0.81
CA GLY A 552 -25.09 1.41 -0.22
C GLY A 552 -24.54 1.49 -1.65
N TYR A 553 -23.34 1.99 -1.87
CA TYR A 553 -22.63 1.94 -3.17
C TYR A 553 -21.12 1.94 -2.92
N ILE A 554 -20.37 1.37 -3.87
CA ILE A 554 -18.90 1.39 -3.83
C ILE A 554 -18.42 2.63 -4.57
N SER A 555 -17.58 3.43 -3.91
CA SER A 555 -16.93 4.59 -4.54
C SER A 555 -15.73 4.15 -5.38
N CYS A 556 -15.42 4.90 -6.44
CA CYS A 556 -14.06 4.98 -6.95
C CYS A 556 -13.13 5.54 -5.85
N GLY A 557 -11.88 5.12 -5.82
CA GLY A 557 -10.91 5.69 -4.88
C GLY A 557 -10.53 4.78 -3.70
N TYR A 558 -10.68 3.47 -3.86
CA TYR A 558 -10.11 2.46 -2.98
C TYR A 558 -9.16 1.54 -3.74
N ALA A 559 -8.03 1.21 -3.10
CA ALA A 559 -7.07 0.20 -3.57
C ALA A 559 -6.73 -0.75 -2.42
N VAL A 560 -6.56 -2.03 -2.71
CA VAL A 560 -6.29 -3.06 -1.70
C VAL A 560 -4.89 -2.85 -1.10
N PRO A 561 -4.76 -2.65 0.24
CA PRO A 561 -3.49 -2.63 0.94
C PRO A 561 -3.04 -4.07 1.26
N ARG A 562 -1.72 -4.29 1.43
CA ARG A 562 -1.21 -5.57 1.92
C ARG A 562 -1.52 -5.75 3.42
N ARG A 563 -1.39 -6.98 3.90
CA ARG A 563 -1.53 -7.31 5.32
C ARG A 563 -0.65 -6.43 6.21
N GLN A 564 0.59 -6.16 5.80
CA GLN A 564 1.57 -5.37 6.53
C GLN A 564 1.10 -3.93 6.75
N GLU A 565 0.49 -3.30 5.73
CA GLU A 565 -0.06 -1.95 5.85
C GLU A 565 -1.32 -1.93 6.73
N ILE A 566 -2.15 -3.00 6.69
CA ILE A 566 -3.29 -3.11 7.60
C ILE A 566 -2.81 -3.15 9.05
N TYR A 567 -1.83 -4.01 9.38
CA TYR A 567 -1.22 -4.03 10.72
C TYR A 567 -0.63 -2.67 11.10
N ALA A 568 0.14 -2.06 10.20
CA ALA A 568 0.75 -0.75 10.43
C ALA A 568 -0.28 0.34 10.74
N CYS A 569 -1.43 0.32 10.06
CA CYS A 569 -2.53 1.23 10.31
C CYS A 569 -3.14 1.02 11.72
N PHE A 570 -3.46 -0.21 12.07
CA PHE A 570 -4.06 -0.53 13.38
C PHE A 570 -3.10 -0.23 14.53
N ASN A 571 -1.81 -0.46 14.35
CA ASN A 571 -0.76 -0.14 15.32
C ASN A 571 -0.62 1.37 15.61
N ARG A 572 -1.07 2.22 14.70
CA ARG A 572 -1.03 3.70 14.84
C ARG A 572 -2.37 4.31 15.24
N TYR A 573 -3.39 3.47 15.42
CA TYR A 573 -4.69 3.93 15.91
C TYR A 573 -4.68 4.05 17.43
N ARG A 574 -4.77 5.29 17.94
CA ARG A 574 -4.58 5.62 19.37
C ARG A 574 -5.74 5.23 20.28
N ARG A 575 -6.88 4.85 19.76
CA ARG A 575 -8.01 4.49 20.61
C ARG A 575 -7.77 3.16 21.32
N SER A 576 -7.77 3.23 22.62
CA SER A 576 -7.80 2.07 23.53
C SER A 576 -9.19 1.51 23.63
#